data_f32150b207dee1ad1e9518ce3426e880
#
_entry.id   f32150b207dee1ad1e9518ce3426e880
#
_cell.length_a   1.000
_cell.length_b   1.000
_cell.length_c   1.000
_cell.angle_alpha   90.00
_cell.angle_beta   90.00
_cell.angle_gamma   90.00
#
_symmetry.space_group_name_H-M   'P 1'
#
loop_
_entity.id
_entity.type
_entity.pdbx_description
1 polymer ?
#
loop_
_entity_poly.entity_id
_entity_poly.type
_entity_poly.pdbx_seq_one_letter_code
_entity_poly.pdbx_strand_id
1 'polypeptide(L)'
;SDEQINLMAQEIFGTLDPEHPGVSTFTNLGRNIVSGDIQVLSLSYFQADFPDTFRTAAEIRDEITQRGWKKVVAFQTRNPMHRAHEELCRMAMARLDADGVVVHMLLGKLKKGDIPASVRDDCIRKMVELYFPENSVMVTGYGFDMLYAGPREAVLHAVFRQNMGCTHLIVGRDHAGVGDYYGAFDAQI
;
A
#
# COMPACT_ATOMS: atom_id res chain seq x y z
N SER A 1 -12.94 -23.90 13.33
CA SER A 1 -13.69 -23.60 14.57
C SER A 1 -13.53 -22.14 14.95
N ASP A 2 -14.41 -21.61 15.80
CA ASP A 2 -14.31 -20.22 16.29
C ASP A 2 -13.01 -20.00 17.06
N GLU A 3 -12.53 -20.99 17.79
CA GLU A 3 -11.25 -20.94 18.48
C GLU A 3 -10.08 -20.72 17.52
N GLN A 4 -10.08 -21.40 16.36
CA GLN A 4 -9.05 -21.20 15.34
C GLN A 4 -9.14 -19.82 14.71
N ILE A 5 -10.35 -19.30 14.46
CA ILE A 5 -10.55 -17.95 13.94
C ILE A 5 -10.01 -16.91 14.93
N ASN A 6 -10.32 -17.07 16.21
CA ASN A 6 -9.82 -16.18 17.25
C ASN A 6 -8.29 -16.25 17.41
N LEU A 7 -7.71 -17.46 17.34
CA LEU A 7 -6.27 -17.62 17.37
C LEU A 7 -5.61 -16.89 16.18
N MET A 8 -6.15 -17.07 14.98
CA MET A 8 -5.64 -16.37 13.79
C MET A 8 -5.81 -14.84 13.88
N ALA A 9 -6.96 -14.38 14.37
CA ALA A 9 -7.19 -12.94 14.57
C ALA A 9 -6.19 -12.34 15.58
N GLN A 10 -5.96 -13.03 16.70
CA GLN A 10 -4.98 -12.61 17.70
C GLN A 10 -3.56 -12.55 17.13
N GLU A 11 -3.19 -13.53 16.30
CA GLU A 11 -1.88 -13.57 15.63
C GLU A 11 -1.72 -12.47 14.57
N ILE A 12 -2.79 -12.13 13.85
CA ILE A 12 -2.74 -11.12 12.78
C ILE A 12 -2.78 -9.70 13.34
N PHE A 13 -3.73 -9.44 14.24
CA PHE A 13 -4.05 -8.08 14.70
C PHE A 13 -3.48 -7.75 16.09
N GLY A 14 -2.97 -8.73 16.83
CA GLY A 14 -2.51 -8.54 18.21
C GLY A 14 -3.64 -8.33 19.22
N THR A 15 -4.89 -8.37 18.79
CA THR A 15 -6.10 -8.14 19.60
C THR A 15 -7.27 -8.96 19.08
N LEU A 16 -8.27 -9.18 19.94
CA LEU A 16 -9.59 -9.72 19.58
C LEU A 16 -10.71 -8.67 19.74
N ASP A 17 -10.36 -7.42 19.96
CA ASP A 17 -11.34 -6.35 20.13
C ASP A 17 -12.21 -6.20 18.88
N PRO A 18 -13.55 -6.38 18.99
CA PRO A 18 -14.46 -6.24 17.85
C PRO A 18 -14.55 -4.81 17.29
N GLU A 19 -14.14 -3.80 18.05
CA GLU A 19 -14.07 -2.41 17.58
C GLU A 19 -12.88 -2.19 16.62
N HIS A 20 -11.90 -3.10 16.61
CA HIS A 20 -10.81 -3.06 15.64
C HIS A 20 -11.36 -3.44 14.25
N PRO A 21 -11.26 -2.57 13.22
CA PRO A 21 -11.91 -2.79 11.93
C PRO A 21 -11.44 -4.05 11.21
N GLY A 22 -10.16 -4.40 11.33
CA GLY A 22 -9.60 -5.62 10.77
C GLY A 22 -10.13 -6.89 11.46
N VAL A 23 -10.22 -6.89 12.79
CA VAL A 23 -10.79 -7.98 13.57
C VAL A 23 -12.25 -8.17 13.20
N SER A 24 -13.03 -7.08 13.21
CA SER A 24 -14.44 -7.13 12.83
C SER A 24 -14.64 -7.71 11.43
N THR A 25 -13.87 -7.27 10.46
CA THR A 25 -13.94 -7.81 9.09
C THR A 25 -13.57 -9.28 9.05
N PHE A 26 -12.46 -9.67 9.68
CA PHE A 26 -11.93 -11.03 9.64
C PHE A 26 -12.87 -12.05 10.32
N THR A 27 -13.41 -11.72 11.48
CA THR A 27 -14.31 -12.61 12.23
C THR A 27 -15.70 -12.77 11.59
N ASN A 28 -16.10 -11.80 10.77
CA ASN A 28 -17.34 -11.84 9.99
C ASN A 28 -17.18 -12.49 8.59
N LEU A 29 -15.98 -12.93 8.21
CA LEU A 29 -15.80 -13.75 7.01
C LEU A 29 -16.57 -15.06 7.13
N GLY A 30 -17.08 -15.58 6.02
CA GLY A 30 -17.76 -16.87 6.00
C GLY A 30 -16.87 -18.02 6.50
N ARG A 31 -17.50 -19.07 6.99
CA ARG A 31 -16.78 -20.25 7.55
C ARG A 31 -16.35 -21.27 6.50
N ASN A 32 -16.76 -21.09 5.27
CA ASN A 32 -16.43 -21.98 4.17
C ASN A 32 -15.21 -21.44 3.41
N ILE A 33 -14.20 -22.29 3.29
CA ILE A 33 -13.00 -22.00 2.50
C ILE A 33 -13.12 -22.77 1.20
N VAL A 34 -12.94 -22.06 0.07
CA VAL A 34 -12.85 -22.66 -1.26
C VAL A 34 -11.39 -22.65 -1.68
N SER A 35 -10.90 -23.77 -2.18
CA SER A 35 -9.54 -23.96 -2.67
C SER A 35 -9.55 -24.69 -4.00
N GLY A 36 -8.70 -24.30 -4.94
CA GLY A 36 -8.57 -24.93 -6.25
C GLY A 36 -7.90 -24.01 -7.25
N ASP A 37 -7.79 -24.46 -8.48
CA ASP A 37 -7.28 -23.65 -9.58
C ASP A 37 -8.26 -22.51 -9.85
N ILE A 38 -7.71 -21.32 -10.12
CA ILE A 38 -8.51 -20.12 -10.40
C ILE A 38 -8.18 -19.56 -11.78
N GLN A 39 -9.19 -18.95 -12.39
CA GLN A 39 -9.03 -18.12 -13.58
C GLN A 39 -9.48 -16.70 -13.27
N VAL A 40 -8.59 -15.73 -13.44
CA VAL A 40 -8.93 -14.31 -13.28
C VAL A 40 -9.62 -13.84 -14.55
N LEU A 41 -10.89 -13.46 -14.45
CA LEU A 41 -11.70 -13.01 -15.59
C LEU A 41 -11.57 -11.50 -15.82
N SER A 42 -11.30 -10.72 -14.78
CA SER A 42 -11.07 -9.27 -14.88
C SER A 42 -10.22 -8.78 -13.72
N LEU A 43 -9.57 -7.63 -13.90
CA LEU A 43 -8.78 -6.95 -12.85
C LEU A 43 -9.64 -5.97 -12.03
N SER A 44 -10.95 -6.27 -11.88
CA SER A 44 -11.90 -5.41 -11.18
C SER A 44 -12.15 -4.07 -11.90
N TYR A 45 -12.86 -3.15 -11.24
CA TYR A 45 -13.22 -1.84 -11.77
C TYR A 45 -12.04 -0.84 -11.81
N PHE A 46 -10.95 -1.12 -11.12
CA PHE A 46 -9.82 -0.18 -11.00
C PHE A 46 -9.22 0.22 -12.34
N GLN A 47 -9.15 -0.69 -13.31
CA GLN A 47 -8.67 -0.38 -14.65
C GLN A 47 -9.58 0.62 -15.39
N ALA A 48 -10.90 0.49 -15.21
CA ALA A 48 -11.87 1.35 -15.85
C ALA A 48 -11.94 2.73 -15.17
N ASP A 49 -11.92 2.75 -13.83
CA ASP A 49 -12.09 3.97 -13.05
C ASP A 49 -10.79 4.79 -12.93
N PHE A 50 -9.63 4.12 -13.06
CA PHE A 50 -8.29 4.73 -12.89
C PHE A 50 -7.33 4.28 -14.00
N PRO A 51 -7.65 4.49 -15.29
CA PRO A 51 -6.87 3.95 -16.41
C PRO A 51 -5.42 4.47 -16.46
N ASP A 52 -5.19 5.68 -15.99
CA ASP A 52 -3.87 6.32 -15.99
C ASP A 52 -3.05 6.02 -14.73
N THR A 53 -3.66 5.41 -13.71
CA THR A 53 -3.05 5.22 -12.39
C THR A 53 -2.92 3.76 -12.01
N PHE A 54 -3.95 2.94 -12.25
CA PHE A 54 -3.91 1.52 -11.94
C PHE A 54 -2.96 0.78 -12.90
N ARG A 55 -2.07 -0.02 -12.32
CA ARG A 55 -1.16 -0.92 -13.05
C ARG A 55 -1.04 -2.26 -12.32
N THR A 56 -0.89 -3.30 -13.09
CA THR A 56 -0.54 -4.63 -12.58
C THR A 56 0.93 -4.68 -12.13
N ALA A 57 1.27 -5.67 -11.32
CA ALA A 57 2.65 -5.88 -10.90
C ALA A 57 3.61 -6.13 -12.10
N ALA A 58 3.12 -6.75 -13.16
CA ALA A 58 3.90 -6.97 -14.39
C ALA A 58 4.22 -5.63 -15.07
N GLU A 59 3.21 -4.79 -15.30
CA GLU A 59 3.37 -3.48 -15.93
C GLU A 59 4.30 -2.57 -15.13
N ILE A 60 4.24 -2.60 -13.79
CA ILE A 60 5.17 -1.83 -12.95
C ILE A 60 6.61 -2.31 -13.12
N ARG A 61 6.85 -3.64 -13.13
CA ARG A 61 8.19 -4.22 -13.37
C ARG A 61 8.73 -3.86 -14.75
N ASP A 62 7.87 -3.93 -15.76
CA ASP A 62 8.25 -3.59 -17.13
C ASP A 62 8.65 -2.11 -17.24
N GLU A 63 7.88 -1.20 -16.63
CA GLU A 63 8.20 0.23 -16.61
C GLU A 63 9.49 0.52 -15.82
N ILE A 64 9.71 -0.13 -14.66
CA ILE A 64 10.97 -0.04 -13.90
C ILE A 64 12.15 -0.44 -14.80
N THR A 65 12.01 -1.54 -15.56
CA THR A 65 13.04 -2.03 -16.47
C THR A 65 13.27 -1.04 -17.63
N GLN A 66 12.21 -0.52 -18.24
CA GLN A 66 12.29 0.46 -19.33
C GLN A 66 12.96 1.77 -18.90
N ARG A 67 12.75 2.19 -17.65
CA ARG A 67 13.43 3.37 -17.07
C ARG A 67 14.89 3.10 -16.70
N GLY A 68 15.34 1.85 -16.75
CA GLY A 68 16.68 1.43 -16.36
C GLY A 68 16.93 1.47 -14.84
N TRP A 69 15.87 1.54 -14.04
CA TRP A 69 15.97 1.60 -12.59
C TRP A 69 16.37 0.26 -12.00
N LYS A 70 17.40 0.24 -11.16
CA LYS A 70 17.90 -0.94 -10.44
C LYS A 70 17.57 -0.90 -8.96
N LYS A 71 17.61 0.29 -8.37
CA LYS A 71 17.33 0.52 -6.96
C LYS A 71 16.09 1.41 -6.83
N VAL A 72 14.99 0.84 -6.42
CA VAL A 72 13.68 1.46 -6.43
C VAL A 72 13.08 1.51 -5.04
N VAL A 73 12.72 2.70 -4.61
CA VAL A 73 12.05 2.92 -3.32
C VAL A 73 10.54 2.96 -3.52
N ALA A 74 9.79 2.19 -2.76
CA ALA A 74 8.35 2.30 -2.71
C ALA A 74 7.89 3.24 -1.59
N PHE A 75 6.98 4.12 -1.90
CA PHE A 75 6.24 4.95 -0.95
C PHE A 75 4.74 4.71 -1.12
N GLN A 76 4.08 4.27 -0.05
CA GLN A 76 2.64 4.01 -0.06
C GLN A 76 1.89 5.16 0.61
N THR A 77 0.79 5.60 0.01
CA THR A 77 -0.08 6.59 0.63
C THR A 77 -1.55 6.34 0.37
N ARG A 78 -2.38 6.62 1.36
CA ARG A 78 -3.84 6.72 1.24
C ARG A 78 -4.33 8.17 1.34
N ASN A 79 -3.40 9.11 1.47
CA ASN A 79 -3.66 10.53 1.62
C ASN A 79 -3.03 11.32 0.47
N PRO A 80 -3.47 12.55 0.21
CA PRO A 80 -2.73 13.49 -0.62
C PRO A 80 -1.31 13.67 -0.10
N MET A 81 -0.34 13.77 -1.01
CA MET A 81 1.03 14.08 -0.60
C MET A 81 1.18 15.55 -0.20
N HIS A 82 2.05 15.80 0.76
CA HIS A 82 2.47 17.14 1.19
C HIS A 82 3.99 17.18 1.34
N ARG A 83 4.56 18.37 1.62
CA ARG A 83 6.00 18.60 1.64
C ARG A 83 6.82 17.62 2.50
N ALA A 84 6.28 17.16 3.63
CA ALA A 84 6.98 16.16 4.45
C ALA A 84 7.07 14.80 3.75
N HIS A 85 6.06 14.40 2.96
CA HIS A 85 6.12 13.15 2.18
C HIS A 85 7.12 13.26 1.03
N GLU A 86 7.16 14.41 0.35
CA GLU A 86 8.16 14.68 -0.68
C GLU A 86 9.58 14.59 -0.10
N GLU A 87 9.83 15.28 1.01
CA GLU A 87 11.15 15.26 1.65
C GLU A 87 11.53 13.86 2.10
N LEU A 88 10.59 13.09 2.66
CA LEU A 88 10.82 11.70 3.04
C LEU A 88 11.28 10.84 1.85
N CYS A 89 10.61 10.98 0.70
CA CYS A 89 11.00 10.30 -0.54
C CYS A 89 12.40 10.74 -1.01
N ARG A 90 12.68 12.03 -0.99
CA ARG A 90 14.00 12.59 -1.39
C ARG A 90 15.13 12.11 -0.48
N MET A 91 14.88 12.10 0.83
CA MET A 91 15.85 11.57 1.81
C MET A 91 16.11 10.07 1.59
N ALA A 92 15.08 9.28 1.32
CA ALA A 92 15.23 7.86 1.02
C ALA A 92 16.04 7.64 -0.26
N MET A 93 15.73 8.37 -1.34
CA MET A 93 16.50 8.32 -2.59
C MET A 93 17.96 8.65 -2.37
N ALA A 94 18.25 9.75 -1.67
CA ALA A 94 19.62 10.20 -1.43
C ALA A 94 20.42 9.21 -0.56
N ARG A 95 19.81 8.69 0.52
CA ARG A 95 20.47 7.74 1.43
C ARG A 95 20.78 6.40 0.80
N LEU A 96 19.93 5.97 -0.11
CA LEU A 96 20.04 4.66 -0.74
C LEU A 96 20.76 4.73 -2.10
N ASP A 97 21.04 5.93 -2.61
CA ASP A 97 21.47 6.14 -3.98
C ASP A 97 20.51 5.42 -4.94
N ALA A 98 19.22 5.73 -4.80
CA ALA A 98 18.16 5.06 -5.53
C ALA A 98 17.84 5.77 -6.85
N ASP A 99 17.53 4.99 -7.88
CA ASP A 99 17.23 5.48 -9.23
C ASP A 99 15.86 6.15 -9.31
N GLY A 100 14.92 5.70 -8.47
CA GLY A 100 13.58 6.26 -8.48
C GLY A 100 12.69 5.83 -7.33
N VAL A 101 11.55 6.51 -7.24
CA VAL A 101 10.47 6.23 -6.27
C VAL A 101 9.21 5.78 -7.00
N VAL A 102 8.62 4.70 -6.54
CA VAL A 102 7.26 4.31 -6.91
C VAL A 102 6.31 4.78 -5.83
N VAL A 103 5.51 5.79 -6.14
CA VAL A 103 4.43 6.28 -5.28
C VAL A 103 3.19 5.43 -5.54
N HIS A 104 2.86 4.56 -4.59
CA HIS A 104 1.67 3.72 -4.62
C HIS A 104 0.51 4.40 -3.90
N MET A 105 -0.49 4.83 -4.67
CA MET A 105 -1.74 5.36 -4.14
C MET A 105 -2.74 4.23 -3.94
N LEU A 106 -3.33 4.14 -2.74
CA LEU A 106 -4.39 3.19 -2.45
C LEU A 106 -5.66 3.55 -3.22
N LEU A 107 -6.16 2.64 -4.05
CA LEU A 107 -7.41 2.77 -4.81
C LEU A 107 -8.57 2.03 -4.14
N GLY A 108 -8.28 1.07 -3.27
CA GLY A 108 -9.27 0.25 -2.57
C GLY A 108 -10.21 1.06 -1.68
N LYS A 109 -11.08 0.35 -0.97
CA LYS A 109 -12.06 0.99 -0.08
C LYS A 109 -11.39 1.80 1.00
N LEU A 110 -11.94 2.98 1.22
CA LEU A 110 -11.54 3.94 2.24
C LEU A 110 -12.65 4.05 3.29
N LYS A 111 -12.27 4.46 4.49
CA LYS A 111 -13.25 4.76 5.52
C LYS A 111 -13.97 6.08 5.22
N LYS A 112 -15.15 6.27 5.83
CA LYS A 112 -15.91 7.52 5.72
C LYS A 112 -15.05 8.71 6.20
N GLY A 113 -14.99 9.74 5.38
CA GLY A 113 -14.21 10.97 5.66
C GLY A 113 -12.82 11.00 5.01
N ASP A 114 -12.38 9.91 4.38
CA ASP A 114 -11.15 9.93 3.59
C ASP A 114 -11.35 10.72 2.27
N ILE A 115 -10.26 11.30 1.79
CA ILE A 115 -10.26 12.12 0.57
C ILE A 115 -10.47 11.22 -0.66
N PRO A 116 -11.35 11.60 -1.61
CA PRO A 116 -11.58 10.83 -2.83
C PRO A 116 -10.30 10.52 -3.61
N ALA A 117 -10.26 9.36 -4.27
CA ALA A 117 -9.08 8.90 -5.00
C ALA A 117 -8.66 9.86 -6.13
N SER A 118 -9.62 10.46 -6.85
CA SER A 118 -9.34 11.44 -7.90
C SER A 118 -8.60 12.67 -7.36
N VAL A 119 -9.06 13.21 -6.22
CA VAL A 119 -8.40 14.36 -5.59
C VAL A 119 -7.00 14.00 -5.11
N ARG A 120 -6.81 12.79 -4.58
CA ARG A 120 -5.49 12.31 -4.17
C ARG A 120 -4.54 12.16 -5.35
N ASP A 121 -5.03 11.59 -6.46
CA ASP A 121 -4.26 11.41 -7.69
C ASP A 121 -3.79 12.75 -8.24
N ASP A 122 -4.70 13.72 -8.38
CA ASP A 122 -4.38 15.08 -8.82
C ASP A 122 -3.32 15.75 -7.94
N CYS A 123 -3.50 15.66 -6.62
CA CYS A 123 -2.53 16.21 -5.65
C CYS A 123 -1.15 15.55 -5.76
N ILE A 124 -1.11 14.22 -5.90
CA ILE A 124 0.15 13.47 -6.01
C ILE A 124 0.86 13.82 -7.31
N ARG A 125 0.15 13.81 -8.44
CA ARG A 125 0.73 14.16 -9.75
C ARG A 125 1.25 15.59 -9.76
N LYS A 126 0.50 16.53 -9.18
CA LYS A 126 0.94 17.93 -9.09
C LYS A 126 2.16 18.09 -8.19
N MET A 127 2.23 17.34 -7.10
CA MET A 127 3.40 17.30 -6.23
C MET A 127 4.63 16.78 -6.99
N VAL A 128 4.47 15.70 -7.75
CA VAL A 128 5.56 15.12 -8.55
C VAL A 128 6.05 16.10 -9.62
N GLU A 129 5.13 16.70 -10.37
CA GLU A 129 5.45 17.69 -11.41
C GLU A 129 6.25 18.89 -10.88
N LEU A 130 5.87 19.39 -9.69
CA LEU A 130 6.45 20.64 -9.18
C LEU A 130 7.75 20.45 -8.37
N TYR A 131 7.95 19.28 -7.76
CA TYR A 131 8.97 19.13 -6.72
C TYR A 131 9.94 17.99 -6.91
N PHE A 132 9.68 17.08 -7.85
CA PHE A 132 10.61 15.98 -8.12
C PHE A 132 11.34 16.17 -9.44
N PRO A 133 12.58 15.66 -9.55
CA PRO A 133 13.27 15.65 -10.85
C PRO A 133 12.48 14.82 -11.87
N GLU A 134 12.59 15.23 -13.13
CA GLU A 134 11.99 14.49 -14.24
C GLU A 134 12.47 13.04 -14.24
N ASN A 135 11.57 12.11 -14.55
CA ASN A 135 11.82 10.67 -14.58
C ASN A 135 12.29 10.02 -13.26
N SER A 136 12.18 10.69 -12.10
CA SER A 136 12.57 10.15 -10.81
C SER A 136 11.41 9.51 -10.04
N VAL A 137 10.16 9.70 -10.46
CA VAL A 137 8.97 9.17 -9.78
C VAL A 137 8.04 8.49 -10.76
N MET A 138 7.54 7.33 -10.37
CA MET A 138 6.41 6.63 -10.98
C MET A 138 5.21 6.73 -10.05
N VAL A 139 4.12 7.31 -10.50
CA VAL A 139 2.85 7.33 -9.75
C VAL A 139 2.00 6.16 -10.24
N THR A 140 1.58 5.30 -9.34
CA THR A 140 0.70 4.19 -9.65
C THR A 140 -0.28 3.93 -8.51
N GLY A 141 -1.39 3.27 -8.81
CA GLY A 141 -2.38 2.89 -7.82
C GLY A 141 -2.43 1.37 -7.64
N TYR A 142 -2.96 0.93 -6.52
CA TYR A 142 -3.21 -0.47 -6.28
C TYR A 142 -4.57 -0.68 -5.63
N GLY A 143 -5.26 -1.72 -6.08
CA GLY A 143 -6.59 -2.09 -5.62
C GLY A 143 -6.51 -3.05 -4.45
N PHE A 144 -6.21 -2.55 -3.27
CA PHE A 144 -6.12 -3.33 -2.05
C PHE A 144 -6.83 -2.61 -0.90
N ASP A 145 -7.57 -3.33 -0.10
CA ASP A 145 -8.22 -2.77 1.07
C ASP A 145 -7.28 -2.85 2.28
N MET A 146 -7.26 -1.82 3.10
CA MET A 146 -6.48 -1.81 4.33
C MET A 146 -7.02 -2.84 5.33
N LEU A 147 -6.13 -3.63 5.90
CA LEU A 147 -6.45 -4.61 6.95
C LEU A 147 -6.32 -4.00 8.36
N TYR A 148 -5.57 -2.91 8.48
CA TYR A 148 -5.24 -2.26 9.75
C TYR A 148 -4.48 -3.17 10.72
N ALA A 149 -3.67 -4.10 10.19
CA ALA A 149 -2.93 -5.09 10.97
C ALA A 149 -1.52 -4.61 11.40
N GLY A 150 -1.25 -3.30 11.33
CA GLY A 150 -0.03 -2.68 11.83
C GLY A 150 1.25 -3.31 11.27
N PRO A 151 2.16 -3.83 12.15
CA PRO A 151 3.43 -4.41 11.74
C PRO A 151 3.30 -5.56 10.74
N ARG A 152 2.31 -6.44 10.90
CA ARG A 152 2.09 -7.57 9.97
C ARG A 152 1.64 -7.10 8.59
N GLU A 153 0.80 -6.08 8.55
CA GLU A 153 0.43 -5.49 7.25
C GLU A 153 1.59 -4.72 6.61
N ALA A 154 2.48 -4.13 7.40
CA ALA A 154 3.70 -3.52 6.87
C ALA A 154 4.58 -4.54 6.13
N VAL A 155 4.73 -5.76 6.68
CA VAL A 155 5.44 -6.87 6.01
C VAL A 155 4.72 -7.29 4.72
N LEU A 156 3.39 -7.42 4.75
CA LEU A 156 2.59 -7.71 3.56
C LEU A 156 2.77 -6.64 2.47
N HIS A 157 2.79 -5.37 2.88
CA HIS A 157 3.05 -4.27 1.96
C HIS A 157 4.46 -4.34 1.36
N ALA A 158 5.47 -4.77 2.12
CA ALA A 158 6.82 -4.97 1.61
C ALA A 158 6.86 -6.11 0.57
N VAL A 159 6.20 -7.24 0.83
CA VAL A 159 6.11 -8.37 -0.11
C VAL A 159 5.43 -7.94 -1.41
N PHE A 160 4.35 -7.17 -1.36
CA PHE A 160 3.71 -6.65 -2.57
C PHE A 160 4.66 -5.79 -3.40
N ARG A 161 5.42 -4.89 -2.75
CA ARG A 161 6.35 -4.00 -3.47
C ARG A 161 7.54 -4.76 -4.02
N GLN A 162 8.02 -5.77 -3.32
CA GLN A 162 9.02 -6.69 -3.84
C GLN A 162 8.52 -7.39 -5.11
N ASN A 163 7.29 -7.90 -5.08
CA ASN A 163 6.67 -8.53 -6.25
C ASN A 163 6.45 -7.56 -7.42
N MET A 164 6.34 -6.28 -7.15
CA MET A 164 6.24 -5.21 -8.14
C MET A 164 7.60 -4.68 -8.62
N GLY A 165 8.72 -5.26 -8.16
CA GLY A 165 10.07 -4.89 -8.58
C GLY A 165 10.72 -3.78 -7.75
N CYS A 166 10.10 -3.32 -6.66
CA CYS A 166 10.73 -2.39 -5.74
C CYS A 166 11.75 -3.11 -4.86
N THR A 167 12.84 -2.43 -4.54
CA THR A 167 13.93 -2.98 -3.71
C THR A 167 13.87 -2.53 -2.25
N HIS A 168 13.19 -1.43 -1.99
CA HIS A 168 13.05 -0.80 -0.67
C HIS A 168 11.63 -0.29 -0.46
N LEU A 169 11.18 -0.28 0.80
CA LEU A 169 9.89 0.29 1.20
C LEU A 169 10.11 1.34 2.29
N ILE A 170 9.52 2.51 2.16
CA ILE A 170 9.44 3.48 3.24
C ILE A 170 8.35 3.04 4.21
N VAL A 171 8.72 2.75 5.44
CA VAL A 171 7.81 2.45 6.56
C VAL A 171 7.73 3.69 7.44
N GLY A 172 6.60 4.38 7.37
CA GLY A 172 6.34 5.59 8.15
C GLY A 172 5.88 5.29 9.57
N ARG A 173 5.73 6.35 10.35
CA ARG A 173 5.06 6.28 11.65
C ARG A 173 3.61 5.81 11.47
N ASP A 174 3.11 5.03 12.40
CA ASP A 174 1.73 4.48 12.39
C ASP A 174 1.38 3.74 11.08
N HIS A 175 2.39 3.08 10.46
CA HIS A 175 2.20 2.38 9.20
C HIS A 175 1.18 1.25 9.34
N ALA A 176 0.11 1.32 8.56
CA ALA A 176 -1.02 0.39 8.59
C ALA A 176 -1.70 0.23 9.96
N GLY A 177 -1.48 1.17 10.87
CA GLY A 177 -2.12 1.20 12.16
C GLY A 177 -3.52 1.84 12.13
N VAL A 178 -4.26 1.65 13.22
CA VAL A 178 -5.54 2.28 13.49
C VAL A 178 -5.70 2.50 15.00
N GLY A 179 -6.27 3.66 15.39
CA GLY A 179 -6.42 4.03 16.80
C GLY A 179 -5.10 3.87 17.58
N ASP A 180 -5.18 3.34 18.77
CA ASP A 180 -4.06 3.13 19.69
C ASP A 180 -3.68 1.63 19.83
N TYR A 181 -4.08 0.80 18.85
CA TYR A 181 -3.83 -0.66 18.92
C TYR A 181 -2.35 -1.03 18.74
N TYR A 182 -1.56 -0.17 18.08
CA TYR A 182 -0.13 -0.40 17.83
C TYR A 182 0.69 0.82 18.24
N GLY A 183 1.90 0.60 18.68
CA GLY A 183 2.85 1.68 18.90
C GLY A 183 3.23 2.38 17.60
N ALA A 184 3.48 3.68 17.68
CA ALA A 184 3.73 4.53 16.51
C ALA A 184 4.87 4.06 15.59
N PHE A 185 5.81 3.27 16.12
CA PHE A 185 6.99 2.77 15.40
C PHE A 185 7.07 1.24 15.34
N ASP A 186 6.06 0.50 15.80
CA ASP A 186 6.08 -0.96 15.85
C ASP A 186 6.29 -1.60 14.47
N ALA A 187 5.80 -0.96 13.42
CA ALA A 187 5.98 -1.42 12.04
C ALA A 187 7.42 -1.23 11.50
N GLN A 188 8.32 -0.58 12.25
CA GLN A 188 9.71 -0.31 11.86
C GLN A 188 10.70 -1.26 12.55
N ILE A 189 10.25 -2.06 13.49
CA ILE A 189 11.04 -3.03 14.27
C ILE A 189 10.95 -4.41 13.65
#